data_811b8d77634e23c4329420792c6f1f1a
#
_entry.id   811b8d77634e23c4329420792c6f1f1a
#
_cell.length_a   1.000
_cell.length_b   1.000
_cell.length_c   1.000
_cell.angle_alpha   90.00
_cell.angle_beta   90.00
_cell.angle_gamma   90.00
#
_symmetry.space_group_name_H-M   'P 1'
#
loop_
_entity.id
_entity.type
_entity.pdbx_description
1 polymer ?
#
loop_
_entity_poly.entity_id
_entity_poly.type
_entity_poly.pdbx_seq_one_letter_code
_entity_poly.pdbx_strand_id
1 'polypeptide(L)'
;MCESCGLINYFYIEDVDTIMRIVFSIILGGIIGFEREITNKSAGLRTQILVCLGACIFTIISIHGFSTAISLYPLGDPARVAAQIVTGIGFIGAGTVLRQGLTVTGLTTASTLWMVAAIGMACGCGKISIAIFSTMLAIAVLVLIRIFEYKLLPRNQKHLKKIKFSFLCKEEDYENTYKKLEELFPEVIDFNYKQSENDMVKISAKVFSVEKAPVMFINKRLSEIKDVQELSVKEIFE
;
A
#
# COMPACT_ATOMS: atom_id res chain seq x y z
N MET A 1 57.39 3.49 12.59
CA MET A 1 56.73 2.34 11.94
C MET A 1 55.50 2.01 12.78
N CYS A 2 54.34 2.54 12.47
CA CYS A 2 53.01 2.09 12.92
C CYS A 2 51.88 3.14 12.93
N GLU A 3 52.06 4.34 12.35
CA GLU A 3 50.91 5.24 12.16
C GLU A 3 50.01 4.81 10.99
N SER A 4 50.59 4.26 9.94
CA SER A 4 49.86 3.75 8.78
C SER A 4 48.97 2.53 9.07
N CYS A 5 49.36 1.68 10.03
CA CYS A 5 48.61 0.50 10.41
C CYS A 5 47.34 0.84 11.22
N GLY A 6 47.42 1.90 12.05
CA GLY A 6 46.28 2.41 12.80
C GLY A 6 45.20 3.07 11.93
N LEU A 7 45.63 3.82 10.92
CA LEU A 7 44.70 4.45 9.95
C LEU A 7 43.98 3.41 9.07
N ILE A 8 44.69 2.39 8.59
CA ILE A 8 44.07 1.33 7.78
C ILE A 8 43.06 0.53 8.60
N ASN A 9 43.35 0.20 9.87
CA ASN A 9 42.40 -0.48 10.75
C ASN A 9 41.19 0.41 11.09
N TYR A 10 41.38 1.71 11.28
CA TYR A 10 40.29 2.65 11.55
C TYR A 10 39.34 2.75 10.35
N PHE A 11 39.85 2.93 9.16
CA PHE A 11 39.03 2.93 7.92
C PHE A 11 38.27 1.61 7.73
N TYR A 12 38.94 0.48 7.94
CA TYR A 12 38.31 -0.83 7.79
C TYR A 12 37.16 -1.07 8.81
N ILE A 13 37.30 -0.60 10.05
CA ILE A 13 36.29 -0.75 11.08
C ILE A 13 35.07 0.15 10.80
N GLU A 14 35.28 1.39 10.33
CA GLU A 14 34.17 2.28 9.95
C GLU A 14 33.39 1.74 8.76
N ASP A 15 34.05 1.17 7.75
CA ASP A 15 33.40 0.57 6.60
C ASP A 15 32.56 -0.65 6.97
N VAL A 16 33.08 -1.53 7.85
CA VAL A 16 32.35 -2.72 8.31
C VAL A 16 31.09 -2.31 9.11
N ASP A 17 31.21 -1.34 10.03
CA ASP A 17 30.07 -0.85 10.80
C ASP A 17 28.99 -0.24 9.88
N THR A 18 29.41 0.54 8.90
CA THR A 18 28.51 1.14 7.90
C THR A 18 27.79 0.07 7.07
N ILE A 19 28.50 -0.96 6.61
CA ILE A 19 27.91 -2.09 5.88
C ILE A 19 26.89 -2.82 6.76
N MET A 20 27.21 -3.05 8.04
CA MET A 20 26.30 -3.70 8.97
C MET A 20 25.02 -2.89 9.19
N ARG A 21 25.09 -1.56 9.31
CA ARG A 21 23.91 -0.67 9.39
C ARG A 21 23.01 -0.80 8.17
N ILE A 22 23.60 -0.85 6.97
CA ILE A 22 22.91 -1.05 5.72
C ILE A 22 22.21 -2.42 5.68
N VAL A 23 22.91 -3.49 6.06
CA VAL A 23 22.35 -4.84 6.11
C VAL A 23 21.17 -4.92 7.10
N PHE A 24 21.32 -4.35 8.30
CA PHE A 24 20.22 -4.29 9.27
C PHE A 24 19.00 -3.53 8.71
N SER A 25 19.21 -2.44 7.99
CA SER A 25 18.10 -1.67 7.40
C SER A 25 17.34 -2.51 6.36
N ILE A 26 18.02 -3.32 5.55
CA ILE A 26 17.40 -4.23 4.59
C ILE A 26 16.57 -5.30 5.32
N ILE A 27 17.14 -5.92 6.34
CA ILE A 27 16.49 -6.98 7.12
C ILE A 27 15.24 -6.44 7.82
N LEU A 28 15.36 -5.33 8.55
CA LEU A 28 14.26 -4.76 9.34
C LEU A 28 13.15 -4.20 8.44
N GLY A 29 13.50 -3.50 7.37
CA GLY A 29 12.55 -3.09 6.34
C GLY A 29 11.88 -4.27 5.65
N GLY A 30 12.64 -5.36 5.42
CA GLY A 30 12.14 -6.60 4.85
C GLY A 30 11.13 -7.31 5.74
N ILE A 31 11.33 -7.34 7.05
CA ILE A 31 10.39 -7.96 8.01
C ILE A 31 9.00 -7.27 7.92
N ILE A 32 8.96 -5.95 7.92
CA ILE A 32 7.71 -5.20 7.78
C ILE A 32 7.14 -5.38 6.38
N GLY A 33 7.99 -5.31 5.35
CA GLY A 33 7.58 -5.48 3.97
C GLY A 33 6.99 -6.86 3.68
N PHE A 34 7.51 -7.90 4.31
CA PHE A 34 7.00 -9.27 4.19
C PHE A 34 5.58 -9.40 4.76
N GLU A 35 5.31 -8.80 5.93
CA GLU A 35 3.95 -8.73 6.48
C GLU A 35 3.00 -8.01 5.52
N ARG A 36 3.44 -6.90 4.92
CA ARG A 36 2.65 -6.14 3.95
C ARG A 36 2.35 -6.93 2.67
N GLU A 37 3.34 -7.67 2.17
CA GLU A 37 3.20 -8.54 0.98
C GLU A 37 2.19 -9.65 1.21
N ILE A 38 2.32 -10.41 2.30
CA ILE A 38 1.38 -11.51 2.66
C ILE A 38 -0.05 -10.97 2.82
N THR A 39 -0.20 -9.74 3.28
CA THR A 39 -1.52 -9.13 3.50
C THR A 39 -2.08 -8.41 2.29
N ASN A 40 -1.42 -8.51 1.12
CA ASN A 40 -1.80 -7.87 -0.14
C ASN A 40 -2.04 -6.35 0.00
N LYS A 41 -1.10 -5.65 0.67
CA LYS A 41 -1.15 -4.19 0.81
C LYS A 41 -0.34 -3.50 -0.29
N SER A 42 -0.70 -2.27 -0.64
CA SER A 42 -0.17 -1.53 -1.79
C SER A 42 1.35 -1.27 -1.74
N ALA A 43 1.99 -1.19 -0.57
CA ALA A 43 3.44 -1.08 -0.42
C ALA A 43 3.99 -2.37 0.22
N GLY A 44 4.40 -3.32 -0.61
CA GLY A 44 4.92 -4.63 -0.21
C GLY A 44 6.42 -4.64 0.08
N LEU A 45 7.01 -5.83 0.00
CA LEU A 45 8.38 -6.15 0.39
C LEU A 45 9.42 -5.20 -0.24
N ARG A 46 9.39 -5.07 -1.57
CA ARG A 46 10.37 -4.25 -2.31
C ARG A 46 10.33 -2.79 -1.90
N THR A 47 9.14 -2.23 -1.77
CA THR A 47 8.95 -0.82 -1.42
C THR A 47 9.46 -0.52 -0.01
N GLN A 48 9.13 -1.38 0.96
CA GLN A 48 9.53 -1.19 2.35
C GLN A 48 11.05 -1.32 2.52
N ILE A 49 11.69 -2.30 1.86
CA ILE A 49 13.16 -2.45 1.87
C ILE A 49 13.82 -1.20 1.30
N LEU A 50 13.38 -0.72 0.12
CA LEU A 50 14.00 0.43 -0.54
C LEU A 50 13.84 1.72 0.27
N VAL A 51 12.71 1.93 0.91
CA VAL A 51 12.48 3.10 1.80
C VAL A 51 13.39 3.04 3.02
N CYS A 52 13.48 1.87 3.68
CA CYS A 52 14.35 1.69 4.85
C CYS A 52 15.83 1.90 4.50
N LEU A 53 16.27 1.27 3.42
CA LEU A 53 17.63 1.37 2.90
C LEU A 53 17.99 2.81 2.51
N GLY A 54 17.11 3.48 1.75
CA GLY A 54 17.31 4.87 1.35
C GLY A 54 17.43 5.81 2.55
N ALA A 55 16.55 5.67 3.54
CA ALA A 55 16.60 6.45 4.76
C ALA A 55 17.89 6.19 5.56
N CYS A 56 18.35 4.94 5.62
CA CYS A 56 19.62 4.58 6.24
C CYS A 56 20.81 5.26 5.55
N ILE A 57 20.92 5.12 4.23
CA ILE A 57 22.01 5.71 3.43
C ILE A 57 22.02 7.24 3.54
N PHE A 58 20.87 7.90 3.36
CA PHE A 58 20.79 9.36 3.51
C PHE A 58 21.21 9.82 4.92
N THR A 59 20.88 9.06 5.95
CA THR A 59 21.29 9.37 7.33
C THR A 59 22.81 9.20 7.52
N ILE A 60 23.40 8.14 6.97
CA ILE A 60 24.85 7.93 7.00
C ILE A 60 25.57 9.08 6.27
N ILE A 61 25.11 9.46 5.09
CA ILE A 61 25.66 10.58 4.32
C ILE A 61 25.49 11.89 5.11
N SER A 62 24.36 12.10 5.77
CA SER A 62 24.12 13.31 6.58
C SER A 62 25.10 13.45 7.73
N ILE A 63 25.45 12.34 8.40
CA ILE A 63 26.31 12.36 9.57
C ILE A 63 27.81 12.36 9.17
N HIS A 64 28.18 11.53 8.18
CA HIS A 64 29.58 11.27 7.85
C HIS A 64 30.04 11.94 6.54
N GLY A 65 29.13 12.12 5.56
CA GLY A 65 29.48 12.55 4.21
C GLY A 65 29.98 14.01 4.14
N PHE A 66 29.65 14.84 5.11
CA PHE A 66 30.00 16.27 5.15
C PHE A 66 30.95 16.61 6.31
N SER A 67 31.57 15.62 6.96
CA SER A 67 32.41 15.80 8.14
C SER A 67 33.58 16.81 7.92
N THR A 68 34.21 16.78 6.75
CA THR A 68 35.27 17.72 6.37
C THR A 68 34.75 19.15 6.21
N ALA A 69 33.55 19.31 5.64
CA ALA A 69 32.94 20.63 5.50
C ALA A 69 32.49 21.21 6.85
N ILE A 70 32.04 20.36 7.78
CA ILE A 70 31.65 20.77 9.15
C ILE A 70 32.86 21.24 9.95
N SER A 71 34.03 20.63 9.79
CA SER A 71 35.25 21.07 10.45
C SER A 71 35.75 22.43 9.96
N LEU A 72 35.47 22.77 8.69
CA LEU A 72 35.80 24.09 8.09
C LEU A 72 34.74 25.15 8.37
N TYR A 73 33.47 24.74 8.55
CA TYR A 73 32.33 25.62 8.79
C TYR A 73 31.54 25.11 10.00
N PRO A 74 31.84 25.57 11.22
CA PRO A 74 31.23 25.06 12.47
C PRO A 74 29.70 25.29 12.57
N LEU A 75 29.09 26.00 11.63
CA LEU A 75 27.63 26.22 11.55
C LEU A 75 26.89 25.13 10.74
N GLY A 76 27.59 24.12 10.24
CA GLY A 76 26.98 23.00 9.53
C GLY A 76 26.20 22.07 10.48
N ASP A 77 24.89 21.90 10.23
CA ASP A 77 24.06 20.96 10.99
C ASP A 77 24.05 19.59 10.28
N PRO A 78 24.66 18.56 10.89
CA PRO A 78 24.70 17.22 10.30
C PRO A 78 23.33 16.55 10.19
N ALA A 79 22.29 17.06 10.88
CA ALA A 79 20.93 16.50 10.80
C ALA A 79 20.11 17.04 9.62
N ARG A 80 20.58 18.05 8.89
CA ARG A 80 19.78 18.72 7.84
C ARG A 80 19.31 17.78 6.74
N VAL A 81 20.17 16.91 6.21
CA VAL A 81 19.81 15.97 5.14
C VAL A 81 18.87 14.91 5.71
N ALA A 82 19.14 14.40 6.90
CA ALA A 82 18.29 13.42 7.58
C ALA A 82 16.88 13.99 7.86
N ALA A 83 16.77 15.27 8.23
CA ALA A 83 15.49 15.95 8.44
C ALA A 83 14.61 15.97 7.17
N GLN A 84 15.23 16.06 5.99
CA GLN A 84 14.49 16.03 4.72
C GLN A 84 13.89 14.65 4.40
N ILE A 85 14.36 13.58 5.03
CA ILE A 85 13.76 12.24 4.88
C ILE A 85 12.30 12.27 5.35
N VAL A 86 12.05 12.93 6.50
CA VAL A 86 10.70 13.05 7.09
C VAL A 86 9.75 13.80 6.14
N THR A 87 10.24 14.85 5.50
CA THR A 87 9.46 15.60 4.48
C THR A 87 9.25 14.77 3.22
N GLY A 88 10.31 14.16 2.69
CA GLY A 88 10.27 13.39 1.45
C GLY A 88 9.39 12.15 1.52
N ILE A 89 9.38 11.44 2.66
CA ILE A 89 8.51 10.27 2.83
C ILE A 89 7.03 10.66 2.89
N GLY A 90 6.73 11.90 3.28
CA GLY A 90 5.36 12.43 3.22
C GLY A 90 4.81 12.46 1.80
N PHE A 91 5.63 12.80 0.80
CA PHE A 91 5.25 12.77 -0.61
C PHE A 91 4.96 11.34 -1.11
N ILE A 92 5.82 10.39 -0.77
CA ILE A 92 5.63 8.96 -1.11
C ILE A 92 4.37 8.42 -0.42
N GLY A 93 4.19 8.75 0.87
CA GLY A 93 3.01 8.37 1.64
C GLY A 93 1.71 8.91 1.04
N ALA A 94 1.70 10.18 0.65
CA ALA A 94 0.55 10.80 -0.01
C ALA A 94 0.19 10.08 -1.33
N GLY A 95 1.20 9.63 -2.09
CA GLY A 95 1.02 8.86 -3.31
C GLY A 95 0.34 7.49 -3.10
N THR A 96 0.33 6.96 -1.88
CA THR A 96 -0.35 5.70 -1.54
C THR A 96 -1.78 5.89 -1.05
N VAL A 97 -2.20 7.13 -0.78
CA VAL A 97 -3.54 7.46 -0.28
C VAL A 97 -4.47 7.76 -1.46
N LEU A 98 -5.50 6.94 -1.62
CA LEU A 98 -6.48 7.08 -2.68
C LEU A 98 -7.84 7.41 -2.08
N ARG A 99 -8.50 8.42 -2.64
CA ARG A 99 -9.89 8.77 -2.31
C ARG A 99 -10.82 8.29 -3.43
N GLN A 100 -11.79 7.48 -3.06
CA GLN A 100 -12.84 7.00 -3.96
C GLN A 100 -14.20 7.37 -3.36
N GLY A 101 -14.78 8.48 -3.85
CA GLY A 101 -16.02 9.03 -3.27
C GLY A 101 -15.82 9.43 -1.80
N LEU A 102 -16.58 8.80 -0.90
CA LEU A 102 -16.51 9.03 0.56
C LEU A 102 -15.47 8.15 1.28
N THR A 103 -14.87 7.18 0.61
CA THR A 103 -13.90 6.27 1.21
C THR A 103 -12.47 6.72 0.92
N VAL A 104 -11.60 6.59 1.94
CA VAL A 104 -10.17 6.86 1.83
C VAL A 104 -9.42 5.57 2.16
N THR A 105 -8.57 5.12 1.25
CA THR A 105 -7.74 3.93 1.40
C THR A 105 -6.26 4.29 1.41
N GLY A 106 -5.39 3.41 1.92
CA GLY A 106 -3.94 3.61 1.90
C GLY A 106 -3.34 4.33 3.12
N LEU A 107 -4.14 4.82 4.07
CA LEU A 107 -3.64 5.53 5.27
C LEU A 107 -2.67 4.67 6.10
N THR A 108 -3.00 3.41 6.36
CA THR A 108 -2.11 2.48 7.07
C THR A 108 -0.82 2.24 6.30
N THR A 109 -0.90 2.14 4.96
CA THR A 109 0.29 1.99 4.10
C THR A 109 1.19 3.22 4.20
N ALA A 110 0.65 4.43 4.13
CA ALA A 110 1.41 5.66 4.30
C ALA A 110 2.11 5.73 5.67
N SER A 111 1.39 5.35 6.74
CA SER A 111 1.95 5.29 8.10
C SER A 111 3.06 4.25 8.25
N THR A 112 2.95 3.08 7.59
CA THR A 112 4.02 2.07 7.61
C THR A 112 5.27 2.53 6.85
N LEU A 113 5.12 3.22 5.73
CA LEU A 113 6.25 3.81 5.00
C LEU A 113 7.00 4.85 5.85
N TRP A 114 6.24 5.68 6.57
CA TRP A 114 6.81 6.67 7.50
C TRP A 114 7.58 5.99 8.64
N MET A 115 7.03 4.93 9.23
CA MET A 115 7.68 4.16 10.29
C MET A 115 8.94 3.46 9.81
N VAL A 116 8.91 2.86 8.61
CA VAL A 116 10.07 2.17 8.03
C VAL A 116 11.19 3.15 7.69
N ALA A 117 10.88 4.37 7.25
CA ALA A 117 11.87 5.42 7.08
C ALA A 117 12.54 5.78 8.41
N ALA A 118 11.77 5.89 9.51
CA ALA A 118 12.33 6.13 10.85
C ALA A 118 13.24 4.99 11.31
N ILE A 119 12.89 3.73 11.03
CA ILE A 119 13.75 2.55 11.31
C ILE A 119 15.05 2.64 10.52
N GLY A 120 14.98 3.00 9.22
CA GLY A 120 16.16 3.21 8.39
C GLY A 120 17.07 4.32 8.93
N MET A 121 16.48 5.45 9.36
CA MET A 121 17.23 6.52 10.02
C MET A 121 17.93 6.03 11.31
N ALA A 122 17.24 5.24 12.14
CA ALA A 122 17.82 4.69 13.36
C ALA A 122 19.01 3.76 13.05
N CYS A 123 18.91 2.94 11.99
CA CYS A 123 20.03 2.13 11.50
C CYS A 123 21.21 3.03 11.07
N GLY A 124 20.94 4.06 10.27
CA GLY A 124 21.95 5.00 9.78
C GLY A 124 22.67 5.73 10.91
N CYS A 125 21.96 6.09 12.00
CA CYS A 125 22.53 6.66 13.21
C CYS A 125 23.31 5.64 14.08
N GLY A 126 23.39 4.36 13.70
CA GLY A 126 24.00 3.31 14.50
C GLY A 126 23.17 2.89 15.73
N LYS A 127 21.91 3.30 15.84
CA LYS A 127 21.00 2.97 16.95
C LYS A 127 20.22 1.68 16.64
N ILE A 128 20.95 0.59 16.40
CA ILE A 128 20.38 -0.69 15.96
C ILE A 128 19.36 -1.26 16.98
N SER A 129 19.60 -1.09 18.28
CA SER A 129 18.66 -1.54 19.32
C SER A 129 17.31 -0.82 19.21
N ILE A 130 17.31 0.49 18.92
CA ILE A 130 16.07 1.26 18.69
C ILE A 130 15.39 0.77 17.42
N ALA A 131 16.14 0.55 16.35
CA ALA A 131 15.60 0.06 15.09
C ALA A 131 14.91 -1.31 15.25
N ILE A 132 15.54 -2.26 15.94
CA ILE A 132 15.00 -3.58 16.25
C ILE A 132 13.71 -3.46 17.09
N PHE A 133 13.76 -2.70 18.19
CA PHE A 133 12.60 -2.51 19.07
C PHE A 133 11.43 -1.88 18.32
N SER A 134 11.70 -0.84 17.52
CA SER A 134 10.68 -0.17 16.69
C SER A 134 10.06 -1.11 15.66
N THR A 135 10.87 -1.99 15.05
CA THR A 135 10.37 -3.00 14.10
C THR A 135 9.46 -4.01 14.80
N MET A 136 9.87 -4.52 15.97
CA MET A 136 9.03 -5.43 16.76
C MET A 136 7.69 -4.79 17.15
N LEU A 137 7.74 -3.52 17.58
CA LEU A 137 6.52 -2.79 17.96
C LEU A 137 5.62 -2.53 16.73
N ALA A 138 6.19 -2.15 15.59
CA ALA A 138 5.45 -1.96 14.34
C ALA A 138 4.73 -3.25 13.91
N ILE A 139 5.43 -4.39 13.90
CA ILE A 139 4.83 -5.69 13.59
C ILE A 139 3.75 -6.06 14.62
N ALA A 140 4.02 -5.86 15.91
CA ALA A 140 3.02 -6.11 16.94
C ALA A 140 1.74 -5.30 16.70
N VAL A 141 1.84 -4.01 16.40
CA VAL A 141 0.69 -3.15 16.08
C VAL A 141 -0.04 -3.66 14.84
N LEU A 142 0.68 -3.97 13.76
CA LEU A 142 0.08 -4.40 12.50
C LEU A 142 -0.66 -5.76 12.62
N VAL A 143 -0.10 -6.68 13.41
CA VAL A 143 -0.65 -8.03 13.57
C VAL A 143 -1.70 -8.07 14.68
N LEU A 144 -1.40 -7.50 15.87
CA LEU A 144 -2.31 -7.57 17.02
C LEU A 144 -3.60 -6.80 16.79
N ILE A 145 -3.52 -5.59 16.21
CA ILE A 145 -4.73 -4.80 15.92
C ILE A 145 -5.60 -5.56 14.93
N ARG A 146 -5.02 -6.17 13.90
CA ARG A 146 -5.76 -6.99 12.94
C ARG A 146 -6.45 -8.20 13.60
N ILE A 147 -5.75 -8.90 14.51
CA ILE A 147 -6.36 -10.03 15.26
C ILE A 147 -7.48 -9.51 16.16
N PHE A 148 -7.28 -8.36 16.78
CA PHE A 148 -8.26 -7.74 17.67
C PHE A 148 -9.50 -7.28 16.91
N GLU A 149 -9.32 -6.62 15.76
CA GLU A 149 -10.41 -6.26 14.85
C GLU A 149 -11.19 -7.49 14.38
N TYR A 150 -10.48 -8.57 14.03
CA TYR A 150 -11.11 -9.81 13.62
C TYR A 150 -11.94 -10.47 14.73
N LYS A 151 -11.52 -10.32 15.99
CA LYS A 151 -12.12 -10.98 17.16
C LYS A 151 -13.23 -10.15 17.81
N LEU A 152 -13.13 -8.82 17.80
CA LEU A 152 -14.05 -7.91 18.48
C LEU A 152 -15.12 -7.30 17.57
N LEU A 153 -14.81 -7.06 16.30
CA LEU A 153 -15.84 -6.69 15.36
C LEU A 153 -16.53 -7.97 14.88
N PRO A 154 -17.75 -8.28 15.37
CA PRO A 154 -18.51 -9.36 14.77
C PRO A 154 -18.61 -8.99 13.28
N ARG A 155 -18.09 -9.89 12.44
CA ARG A 155 -18.02 -9.77 10.98
C ARG A 155 -19.43 -9.77 10.38
N ASN A 156 -20.18 -8.72 10.72
CA ASN A 156 -21.41 -8.37 10.02
C ASN A 156 -21.08 -7.63 8.70
N GLN A 157 -19.79 -7.49 8.39
CA GLN A 157 -19.38 -7.34 6.99
C GLN A 157 -19.55 -8.71 6.33
N LYS A 158 -20.82 -9.03 6.03
CA LYS A 158 -21.16 -9.93 4.94
C LYS A 158 -20.14 -9.64 3.86
N HIS A 159 -19.40 -10.65 3.40
CA HIS A 159 -18.41 -10.50 2.34
C HIS A 159 -19.12 -9.86 1.14
N LEU A 160 -19.06 -8.54 1.06
CA LEU A 160 -19.58 -7.78 -0.07
C LEU A 160 -18.66 -8.11 -1.23
N LYS A 161 -19.02 -9.14 -1.96
CA LYS A 161 -18.32 -9.50 -3.19
C LYS A 161 -18.71 -8.48 -4.24
N LYS A 162 -17.70 -7.80 -4.80
CA LYS A 162 -17.90 -6.92 -5.95
C LYS A 162 -18.10 -7.77 -7.19
N ILE A 163 -19.23 -7.62 -7.85
CA ILE A 163 -19.52 -8.34 -9.06
C ILE A 163 -19.74 -7.33 -10.16
N LYS A 164 -19.04 -7.55 -11.26
CA LYS A 164 -19.26 -6.84 -12.51
C LYS A 164 -20.09 -7.70 -13.42
N PHE A 165 -21.20 -7.17 -13.90
CA PHE A 165 -21.95 -7.78 -14.98
C PHE A 165 -22.02 -6.85 -16.18
N SER A 166 -22.14 -7.43 -17.35
CA SER A 166 -22.36 -6.69 -18.58
C SER A 166 -23.24 -7.51 -19.52
N PHE A 167 -24.11 -6.83 -20.23
CA PHE A 167 -24.99 -7.41 -21.22
C PHE A 167 -25.30 -6.41 -22.34
N LEU A 168 -25.86 -6.90 -23.44
CA LEU A 168 -26.34 -6.10 -24.56
C LEU A 168 -27.87 -6.03 -24.53
N CYS A 169 -28.43 -4.86 -24.77
CA CYS A 169 -29.86 -4.64 -25.01
C CYS A 169 -30.06 -3.75 -26.25
N LYS A 170 -31.27 -3.76 -26.81
CA LYS A 170 -31.60 -2.82 -27.87
C LYS A 170 -31.72 -1.40 -27.32
N GLU A 171 -31.37 -0.42 -28.14
CA GLU A 171 -31.44 1.00 -27.76
C GLU A 171 -32.88 1.43 -27.41
N GLU A 172 -33.88 0.90 -28.08
CA GLU A 172 -35.31 1.16 -27.83
C GLU A 172 -35.76 0.71 -26.42
N ASP A 173 -35.15 -0.36 -25.86
CA ASP A 173 -35.50 -0.96 -24.58
C ASP A 173 -34.62 -0.46 -23.43
N TYR A 174 -33.67 0.44 -23.68
CA TYR A 174 -32.68 0.92 -22.72
C TYR A 174 -33.32 1.50 -21.45
N GLU A 175 -34.28 2.43 -21.58
CA GLU A 175 -34.93 3.07 -20.43
C GLU A 175 -35.70 2.09 -19.53
N ASN A 176 -36.37 1.13 -20.17
CA ASN A 176 -37.13 0.11 -19.46
C ASN A 176 -36.22 -0.88 -18.74
N THR A 177 -35.13 -1.24 -19.37
CA THR A 177 -34.08 -2.12 -18.80
C THR A 177 -33.37 -1.42 -17.66
N TYR A 178 -33.08 -0.13 -17.80
CA TYR A 178 -32.45 0.67 -16.75
C TYR A 178 -33.33 0.76 -15.50
N LYS A 179 -34.61 1.08 -15.62
CA LYS A 179 -35.55 1.13 -14.48
C LYS A 179 -35.68 -0.21 -13.78
N LYS A 180 -35.73 -1.31 -14.51
CA LYS A 180 -35.76 -2.66 -13.93
C LYS A 180 -34.45 -3.02 -13.20
N LEU A 181 -33.32 -2.58 -13.71
CA LEU A 181 -32.04 -2.77 -13.04
C LEU A 181 -31.97 -2.00 -11.72
N GLU A 182 -32.47 -0.77 -11.70
CA GLU A 182 -32.50 0.06 -10.49
C GLU A 182 -33.42 -0.55 -9.41
N GLU A 183 -34.55 -1.14 -9.82
CA GLU A 183 -35.45 -1.88 -8.93
C GLU A 183 -34.81 -3.20 -8.41
N LEU A 184 -34.15 -3.95 -9.28
CA LEU A 184 -33.52 -5.23 -8.91
C LEU A 184 -32.24 -5.09 -8.10
N PHE A 185 -31.50 -4.00 -8.31
CA PHE A 185 -30.21 -3.74 -7.70
C PHE A 185 -30.09 -2.29 -7.19
N PRO A 186 -30.74 -1.93 -6.09
CA PRO A 186 -30.71 -0.57 -5.54
C PRO A 186 -29.32 -0.12 -5.07
N GLU A 187 -28.36 -1.04 -4.94
CA GLU A 187 -27.00 -0.78 -4.49
C GLU A 187 -25.96 -0.80 -5.64
N VAL A 188 -26.34 -0.37 -6.84
CA VAL A 188 -25.40 -0.24 -7.98
C VAL A 188 -24.38 0.87 -7.68
N ILE A 189 -23.07 0.52 -7.76
CA ILE A 189 -21.97 1.44 -7.44
C ILE A 189 -21.51 2.22 -8.66
N ASP A 190 -21.52 1.56 -9.81
CA ASP A 190 -20.91 2.08 -11.02
C ASP A 190 -21.74 1.59 -12.22
N PHE A 191 -22.25 2.52 -12.98
CA PHE A 191 -23.08 2.22 -14.13
C PHE A 191 -22.47 2.87 -15.37
N ASN A 192 -22.09 2.05 -16.33
CA ASN A 192 -21.50 2.48 -17.58
C ASN A 192 -22.29 1.92 -18.75
N TYR A 193 -22.64 2.76 -19.71
CA TYR A 193 -23.18 2.31 -20.99
C TYR A 193 -22.24 2.68 -22.13
N LYS A 194 -22.20 1.85 -23.14
CA LYS A 194 -21.43 2.10 -24.36
C LYS A 194 -22.26 1.63 -25.56
N GLN A 195 -22.46 2.52 -26.53
CA GLN A 195 -23.10 2.18 -27.76
C GLN A 195 -22.24 1.15 -28.52
N SER A 196 -22.87 0.09 -28.99
CA SER A 196 -22.28 -0.99 -29.79
C SER A 196 -22.77 -0.91 -31.21
N GLU A 197 -22.25 -1.75 -32.10
CA GLU A 197 -22.72 -1.81 -33.48
C GLU A 197 -24.16 -2.39 -33.57
N ASN A 198 -24.92 -2.05 -34.59
CA ASN A 198 -26.30 -2.55 -34.87
C ASN A 198 -27.37 -2.17 -33.84
N ASP A 199 -27.52 -0.89 -33.48
CA ASP A 199 -28.54 -0.39 -32.54
C ASP A 199 -28.59 -1.12 -31.19
N MET A 200 -27.42 -1.66 -30.76
CA MET A 200 -27.27 -2.33 -29.47
C MET A 200 -26.50 -1.46 -28.49
N VAL A 201 -26.91 -1.45 -27.23
CA VAL A 201 -26.25 -0.77 -26.13
C VAL A 201 -25.68 -1.79 -25.17
N LYS A 202 -24.37 -1.70 -24.90
CA LYS A 202 -23.71 -2.50 -23.87
C LYS A 202 -23.82 -1.81 -22.53
N ILE A 203 -24.54 -2.43 -21.62
CA ILE A 203 -24.67 -1.99 -20.24
C ILE A 203 -23.68 -2.77 -19.37
N SER A 204 -22.94 -2.06 -18.52
CA SER A 204 -22.03 -2.65 -17.55
C SER A 204 -22.25 -2.00 -16.19
N ALA A 205 -22.46 -2.82 -15.16
CA ALA A 205 -22.64 -2.32 -13.81
C ALA A 205 -21.85 -3.13 -12.80
N LYS A 206 -21.53 -2.50 -11.66
CA LYS A 206 -20.89 -3.13 -10.50
C LYS A 206 -21.86 -3.11 -9.33
N VAL A 207 -22.04 -4.27 -8.71
CA VAL A 207 -22.96 -4.48 -7.57
C VAL A 207 -22.22 -5.12 -6.43
N PHE A 208 -22.59 -4.76 -5.20
CA PHE A 208 -22.21 -5.53 -4.02
C PHE A 208 -23.20 -6.68 -3.80
N SER A 209 -22.71 -7.88 -3.61
CA SER A 209 -23.53 -9.02 -3.21
C SER A 209 -23.04 -9.64 -1.92
N VAL A 210 -24.00 -9.99 -1.10
CA VAL A 210 -23.81 -10.58 0.23
C VAL A 210 -23.98 -12.10 0.20
N GLU A 211 -24.40 -12.67 -0.92
CA GLU A 211 -24.77 -14.07 -1.03
C GLU A 211 -23.59 -15.04 -1.17
N LYS A 212 -23.81 -16.29 -0.78
CA LYS A 212 -22.78 -17.36 -0.89
C LYS A 212 -22.43 -17.73 -2.33
N ALA A 213 -23.36 -17.53 -3.27
CA ALA A 213 -23.18 -17.77 -4.70
C ALA A 213 -23.63 -16.55 -5.52
N PRO A 214 -22.89 -15.43 -5.43
CA PRO A 214 -23.36 -14.15 -5.95
C PRO A 214 -23.51 -14.14 -7.47
N VAL A 215 -22.65 -14.83 -8.22
CA VAL A 215 -22.72 -14.93 -9.68
C VAL A 215 -24.00 -15.62 -10.12
N MET A 216 -24.37 -16.72 -9.45
CA MET A 216 -25.58 -17.46 -9.76
C MET A 216 -26.86 -16.68 -9.43
N PHE A 217 -26.85 -15.94 -8.33
CA PHE A 217 -27.95 -15.09 -7.91
C PHE A 217 -28.19 -13.92 -8.91
N ILE A 218 -27.12 -13.26 -9.32
CA ILE A 218 -27.19 -12.17 -10.30
C ILE A 218 -27.62 -12.69 -11.67
N ASN A 219 -27.07 -13.82 -12.13
CA ASN A 219 -27.52 -14.45 -13.37
C ASN A 219 -29.01 -14.76 -13.35
N LYS A 220 -29.53 -15.31 -12.25
CA LYS A 220 -30.96 -15.61 -12.11
C LYS A 220 -31.82 -14.34 -12.18
N ARG A 221 -31.45 -13.28 -11.48
CA ARG A 221 -32.18 -12.01 -11.52
C ARG A 221 -32.11 -11.30 -12.88
N LEU A 222 -30.95 -11.35 -13.53
CA LEU A 222 -30.79 -10.76 -14.86
C LEU A 222 -31.53 -11.55 -15.94
N SER A 223 -31.74 -12.85 -15.78
CA SER A 223 -32.54 -13.65 -16.69
C SER A 223 -34.04 -13.35 -16.63
N GLU A 224 -34.50 -12.63 -15.59
CA GLU A 224 -35.88 -12.12 -15.49
C GLU A 224 -36.12 -10.89 -16.38
N ILE A 225 -35.06 -10.25 -16.87
CA ILE A 225 -35.14 -9.12 -17.81
C ILE A 225 -35.24 -9.68 -19.22
N LYS A 226 -36.36 -9.39 -19.90
CA LYS A 226 -36.54 -9.79 -21.29
C LYS A 226 -35.57 -9.01 -22.18
N ASP A 227 -35.07 -9.64 -23.25
CA ASP A 227 -34.23 -9.05 -24.30
C ASP A 227 -32.78 -8.77 -23.94
N VAL A 228 -32.25 -9.44 -22.93
CA VAL A 228 -30.83 -9.42 -22.58
C VAL A 228 -30.05 -10.42 -23.44
N GLN A 229 -29.03 -9.93 -24.15
CA GLN A 229 -28.12 -10.75 -24.96
C GLN A 229 -26.68 -10.66 -24.38
N GLU A 230 -25.88 -11.67 -24.65
CA GLU A 230 -24.46 -11.73 -24.23
C GLU A 230 -24.20 -11.39 -22.75
N LEU A 231 -24.95 -12.01 -21.85
CA LEU A 231 -24.75 -11.82 -20.41
C LEU A 231 -23.40 -12.33 -19.94
N SER A 232 -22.58 -11.46 -19.41
CA SER A 232 -21.29 -11.79 -18.77
C SER A 232 -21.30 -11.31 -17.32
N VAL A 233 -21.10 -12.23 -16.38
CA VAL A 233 -21.00 -11.92 -14.95
C VAL A 233 -19.66 -12.40 -14.43
N LYS A 234 -18.89 -11.51 -13.80
CA LYS A 234 -17.56 -11.81 -13.25
C LYS A 234 -17.45 -11.28 -11.83
N GLU A 235 -16.92 -12.12 -10.95
CA GLU A 235 -16.50 -11.71 -9.59
C GLU A 235 -15.17 -10.94 -9.69
N ILE A 236 -15.10 -9.77 -9.08
CA ILE A 236 -13.87 -8.97 -9.01
C ILE A 236 -13.24 -9.23 -7.65
N PHE A 237 -12.05 -9.82 -7.65
CA PHE A 237 -11.19 -9.94 -6.50
C PHE A 237 -10.27 -8.70 -6.47
N GLU A 238 -10.43 -7.81 -5.50
CA GLU A 238 -9.48 -6.74 -5.16
C GLU A 238 -8.78 -7.06 -3.85
#